data_13711e35c024752713fee703aa27ef2a
#
_entry.id   13711e35c024752713fee703aa27ef2a
#
_cell.length_a   1.000
_cell.length_b   1.000
_cell.length_c   1.000
_cell.angle_alpha   90.00
_cell.angle_beta   90.00
_cell.angle_gamma   90.00
#
_symmetry.space_group_name_H-M   'P 1'
#
loop_
_entity.id
_entity.type
_entity.pdbx_description
1 polymer ?
#
loop_
_entity_poly.entity_id
_entity_poly.type
_entity_poly.pdbx_seq_one_letter_code
_entity_poly.pdbx_strand_id
1 'polypeptide(L)'
;MMEIERPKIEMANLSPDGRYGKFVVEPLERGFGTTLGNSLRRVLLSSLPGVAVTSVKIDGVVHEFSVIEGVREDVTEIVLNLKGIAAKIYGDGPKTVRVEAVGPCEVTAGTIKQGDDLEILNPEWHIATLGDGAKLVMELTFDKGRGYVPAERNKQALIEKNDISTLPVDSIYTPVLKCNYTVENTRVGQITDYDKLTIEVWTDGTTSAQEALSLSARVLTEHLNLFVNLCDEAAETEIMVETDEKGKEKALEMTIEELDLSVRSFNCLKRAGINTVGDL
;
A
#
# COMPACT_ATOMS: atom_id res chain seq x y z
N MET A 1 -4.47 3.96 35.23
CA MET A 1 -4.77 4.47 33.90
C MET A 1 -3.54 4.17 33.07
N MET A 2 -3.63 3.46 31.97
CA MET A 2 -2.50 3.26 31.06
C MET A 2 -2.44 4.49 30.16
N GLU A 3 -1.49 5.38 30.40
CA GLU A 3 -1.24 6.54 29.54
C GLU A 3 -0.12 6.17 28.59
N ILE A 4 -0.45 5.94 27.32
CA ILE A 4 0.51 5.67 26.25
C ILE A 4 0.74 6.97 25.49
N GLU A 5 2.00 7.40 25.37
CA GLU A 5 2.35 8.57 24.59
C GLU A 5 1.98 8.33 23.12
N ARG A 6 1.29 9.30 22.49
CA ARG A 6 0.84 9.16 21.12
C ARG A 6 2.02 9.27 20.16
N PRO A 7 2.33 8.21 19.37
CA PRO A 7 3.45 8.24 18.45
C PRO A 7 3.20 9.20 17.28
N LYS A 8 4.27 9.78 16.75
CA LYS A 8 4.25 10.62 15.55
C LYS A 8 4.62 9.75 14.34
N ILE A 9 3.96 10.00 13.20
CA ILE A 9 4.27 9.37 11.92
C ILE A 9 4.91 10.42 11.02
N GLU A 10 6.13 10.15 10.57
CA GLU A 10 6.85 10.98 9.62
C GLU A 10 7.01 10.27 8.28
N MET A 11 6.76 10.98 7.20
CA MET A 11 7.08 10.52 5.84
C MET A 11 8.53 10.88 5.55
N ALA A 12 9.46 9.96 5.82
CA ALA A 12 10.88 10.21 5.66
C ALA A 12 11.32 10.29 4.19
N ASN A 13 10.67 9.55 3.31
CA ASN A 13 10.91 9.60 1.86
C ASN A 13 9.65 9.15 1.11
N LEU A 14 9.32 9.86 0.04
CA LEU A 14 8.26 9.51 -0.90
C LEU A 14 8.77 9.76 -2.32
N SER A 15 8.64 8.76 -3.20
CA SER A 15 8.99 8.96 -4.61
C SER A 15 8.00 9.89 -5.30
N PRO A 16 8.43 10.68 -6.31
CA PRO A 16 7.55 11.62 -7.02
C PRO A 16 6.35 10.96 -7.70
N ASP A 17 6.50 9.69 -8.10
CA ASP A 17 5.45 8.86 -8.71
C ASP A 17 4.56 8.13 -7.67
N GLY A 18 4.83 8.31 -6.38
CA GLY A 18 4.09 7.68 -5.29
C GLY A 18 4.28 6.16 -5.16
N ARG A 19 5.12 5.54 -6.00
CA ARG A 19 5.33 4.07 -6.01
C ARG A 19 6.18 3.55 -4.86
N TYR A 20 6.99 4.41 -4.25
CA TYR A 20 7.79 4.09 -3.08
C TYR A 20 7.52 5.06 -1.95
N GLY A 21 7.41 4.54 -0.72
CA GLY A 21 7.28 5.34 0.49
C GLY A 21 8.04 4.73 1.65
N LYS A 22 8.73 5.58 2.42
CA LYS A 22 9.38 5.26 3.69
C LYS A 22 8.73 6.06 4.80
N PHE A 23 8.16 5.34 5.77
CA PHE A 23 7.42 5.89 6.89
C PHE A 23 8.13 5.53 8.18
N VAL A 24 8.28 6.50 9.07
CA VAL A 24 8.90 6.34 10.39
C VAL A 24 7.85 6.65 11.45
N VAL A 25 7.71 5.77 12.41
CA VAL A 25 6.76 5.88 13.53
C VAL A 25 7.54 5.79 14.82
N GLU A 26 7.56 6.86 15.59
CA GLU A 26 8.22 6.95 16.89
C GLU A 26 7.58 8.03 17.77
N PRO A 27 7.67 7.94 19.10
CA PRO A 27 8.09 6.77 19.86
C PRO A 27 6.97 5.75 19.99
N LEU A 28 7.30 4.45 19.96
CA LEU A 28 6.38 3.36 20.26
C LEU A 28 6.83 2.66 21.54
N GLU A 29 5.90 2.20 22.36
CA GLU A 29 6.24 1.34 23.49
C GLU A 29 6.92 0.05 23.01
N ARG A 30 7.78 -0.49 23.86
CA ARG A 30 8.56 -1.68 23.56
C ARG A 30 7.71 -2.86 23.08
N GLY A 31 8.05 -3.42 21.92
CA GLY A 31 7.33 -4.53 21.28
C GLY A 31 6.24 -4.11 20.30
N PHE A 32 5.70 -2.89 20.40
CA PHE A 32 4.69 -2.41 19.45
C PHE A 32 5.25 -2.19 18.05
N GLY A 33 6.53 -1.84 17.90
CA GLY A 33 7.20 -1.74 16.60
C GLY A 33 7.09 -3.02 15.80
N THR A 34 7.41 -4.16 16.41
CA THR A 34 7.31 -5.48 15.75
C THR A 34 5.85 -5.88 15.50
N THR A 35 4.96 -5.65 16.45
CA THR A 35 3.54 -6.01 16.35
C THR A 35 2.87 -5.25 15.20
N LEU A 36 3.03 -3.92 15.15
CA LEU A 36 2.44 -3.09 14.11
C LEU A 36 3.11 -3.33 12.76
N GLY A 37 4.45 -3.38 12.72
CA GLY A 37 5.21 -3.60 11.50
C GLY A 37 4.86 -4.90 10.80
N ASN A 38 4.80 -6.01 11.56
CA ASN A 38 4.44 -7.32 11.00
C ASN A 38 2.95 -7.37 10.58
N SER A 39 2.05 -6.82 11.38
CA SER A 39 0.62 -6.81 11.07
C SER A 39 0.33 -6.01 9.80
N LEU A 40 0.87 -4.80 9.69
CA LEU A 40 0.74 -3.94 8.51
C LEU A 40 1.36 -4.60 7.27
N ARG A 41 2.57 -5.16 7.38
CA ARG A 41 3.23 -5.86 6.29
C ARG A 41 2.38 -7.01 5.75
N ARG A 42 1.78 -7.81 6.63
CA ARG A 42 0.92 -8.93 6.22
C ARG A 42 -0.32 -8.45 5.46
N VAL A 43 -0.99 -7.42 5.96
CA VAL A 43 -2.19 -6.87 5.30
C VAL A 43 -1.84 -6.20 3.98
N LEU A 44 -0.74 -5.43 3.92
CA LEU A 44 -0.23 -4.81 2.69
C LEU A 44 -0.01 -5.84 1.57
N LEU A 45 0.57 -7.00 1.90
CA LEU A 45 0.94 -8.01 0.91
C LEU A 45 -0.22 -8.97 0.52
N SER A 46 -1.33 -9.01 1.28
CA SER A 46 -2.36 -10.03 1.05
C SER A 46 -3.80 -9.53 0.94
N SER A 47 -4.10 -8.33 1.47
CA SER A 47 -5.51 -7.98 1.72
C SER A 47 -6.01 -6.76 0.99
N LEU A 48 -5.12 -6.02 0.32
CA LEU A 48 -5.51 -4.83 -0.43
C LEU A 48 -6.21 -5.22 -1.75
N PRO A 49 -7.24 -4.46 -2.16
CA PRO A 49 -7.92 -4.67 -3.43
C PRO A 49 -7.03 -4.22 -4.59
N GLY A 50 -7.20 -4.85 -5.73
CA GLY A 50 -6.54 -4.47 -6.97
C GLY A 50 -7.25 -5.02 -8.19
N VAL A 51 -6.60 -4.91 -9.35
CA VAL A 51 -7.08 -5.38 -10.64
C VAL A 51 -6.05 -6.30 -11.26
N ALA A 52 -6.48 -7.42 -11.83
CA ALA A 52 -5.60 -8.34 -12.51
C ALA A 52 -6.28 -9.00 -13.71
N VAL A 53 -5.48 -9.55 -14.63
CA VAL A 53 -5.96 -10.41 -15.71
C VAL A 53 -6.41 -11.74 -15.10
N THR A 54 -7.64 -12.16 -15.40
CA THR A 54 -8.21 -13.43 -14.93
C THR A 54 -8.20 -14.51 -16.01
N SER A 55 -8.29 -14.09 -17.27
CA SER A 55 -8.29 -15.00 -18.40
C SER A 55 -7.82 -14.34 -19.67
N VAL A 56 -7.29 -15.14 -20.58
CA VAL A 56 -6.88 -14.73 -21.93
C VAL A 56 -7.40 -15.72 -22.95
N LYS A 57 -7.93 -15.21 -24.05
CA LYS A 57 -8.29 -15.99 -25.24
C LYS A 57 -7.42 -15.52 -26.38
N ILE A 58 -6.69 -16.46 -26.99
CA ILE A 58 -5.77 -16.20 -28.11
C ILE A 58 -6.28 -16.94 -29.34
N ASP A 59 -6.43 -16.26 -30.47
CA ASP A 59 -6.90 -16.88 -31.69
C ASP A 59 -5.93 -17.99 -32.15
N GLY A 60 -6.48 -19.17 -32.43
CA GLY A 60 -5.69 -20.34 -32.85
C GLY A 60 -5.00 -21.12 -31.73
N VAL A 61 -5.18 -20.72 -30.46
CA VAL A 61 -4.59 -21.39 -29.29
C VAL A 61 -5.67 -22.09 -28.48
N VAL A 62 -5.42 -23.35 -28.14
CA VAL A 62 -6.36 -24.18 -27.36
C VAL A 62 -5.79 -24.52 -25.98
N HIS A 63 -4.49 -24.50 -25.80
CA HIS A 63 -3.84 -24.82 -24.53
C HIS A 63 -2.57 -23.97 -24.30
N GLU A 64 -2.16 -23.83 -23.08
CA GLU A 64 -1.05 -22.96 -22.64
C GLU A 64 0.34 -23.38 -23.13
N PHE A 65 0.52 -24.64 -23.55
CA PHE A 65 1.79 -25.15 -24.10
C PHE A 65 1.87 -25.02 -25.63
N SER A 66 1.06 -24.18 -26.25
CA SER A 66 1.09 -23.93 -27.68
C SER A 66 2.15 -22.89 -28.04
N VAL A 67 2.60 -22.95 -29.30
CA VAL A 67 3.46 -21.96 -29.91
C VAL A 67 2.67 -21.25 -31.01
N ILE A 68 2.80 -19.94 -31.10
CA ILE A 68 2.13 -19.11 -32.10
C ILE A 68 3.14 -18.84 -33.24
N GLU A 69 2.75 -19.15 -34.49
CA GLU A 69 3.63 -18.99 -35.62
C GLU A 69 4.02 -17.53 -35.83
N GLY A 70 5.35 -17.28 -35.90
CA GLY A 70 5.90 -15.95 -36.08
C GLY A 70 5.95 -15.09 -34.81
N VAL A 71 5.54 -15.59 -33.64
CA VAL A 71 5.73 -14.96 -32.35
C VAL A 71 6.93 -15.58 -31.63
N ARG A 72 7.77 -14.76 -31.05
CA ARG A 72 9.01 -15.21 -30.39
C ARG A 72 8.74 -15.97 -29.09
N GLU A 73 7.83 -15.42 -28.29
CA GLU A 73 7.43 -15.95 -27.00
C GLU A 73 6.41 -17.09 -27.19
N ASP A 74 6.48 -18.12 -26.37
CA ASP A 74 5.43 -19.14 -26.28
C ASP A 74 4.21 -18.61 -25.49
N VAL A 75 3.11 -19.33 -25.53
CA VAL A 75 1.87 -18.94 -24.85
C VAL A 75 2.08 -18.85 -23.35
N THR A 76 2.93 -19.71 -22.77
CA THR A 76 3.23 -19.67 -21.32
C THR A 76 3.96 -18.38 -20.95
N GLU A 77 4.94 -17.96 -21.76
CA GLU A 77 5.66 -16.69 -21.55
C GLU A 77 4.72 -15.49 -21.69
N ILE A 78 3.83 -15.51 -22.71
CA ILE A 78 2.81 -14.47 -22.86
C ILE A 78 1.93 -14.39 -21.61
N VAL A 79 1.43 -15.53 -21.11
CA VAL A 79 0.60 -15.57 -19.87
C VAL A 79 1.37 -15.03 -18.68
N LEU A 80 2.67 -15.34 -18.55
CA LEU A 80 3.51 -14.78 -17.47
C LEU A 80 3.67 -13.26 -17.60
N ASN A 81 3.85 -12.75 -18.82
CA ASN A 81 3.95 -11.31 -19.08
C ASN A 81 2.62 -10.59 -18.76
N LEU A 82 1.48 -11.20 -19.06
CA LEU A 82 0.16 -10.63 -18.75
C LEU A 82 -0.07 -10.41 -17.26
N LYS A 83 0.54 -11.21 -16.39
CA LYS A 83 0.44 -11.05 -14.91
C LYS A 83 1.08 -9.76 -14.40
N GLY A 84 2.01 -9.17 -15.15
CA GLY A 84 2.70 -7.93 -14.78
C GLY A 84 1.99 -6.65 -15.23
N ILE A 85 0.83 -6.75 -15.88
CA ILE A 85 0.07 -5.57 -16.32
C ILE A 85 -0.58 -4.89 -15.10
N ALA A 86 -0.22 -3.63 -14.86
CA ALA A 86 -0.83 -2.80 -13.84
C ALA A 86 -2.01 -2.02 -14.45
N ALA A 87 -3.21 -2.26 -13.95
CA ALA A 87 -4.43 -1.67 -14.50
C ALA A 87 -5.39 -1.16 -13.41
N LYS A 88 -6.21 -0.17 -13.77
CA LYS A 88 -7.34 0.32 -12.95
C LYS A 88 -8.64 0.14 -13.70
N ILE A 89 -9.69 -0.31 -12.99
CA ILE A 89 -11.07 -0.38 -13.49
C ILE A 89 -11.92 0.62 -12.71
N TYR A 90 -12.54 1.57 -13.41
CA TYR A 90 -13.42 2.59 -12.83
C TYR A 90 -14.89 2.15 -12.73
N GLY A 91 -15.31 1.19 -13.57
CA GLY A 91 -16.67 0.63 -13.57
C GLY A 91 -16.82 -0.61 -12.69
N ASP A 92 -18.02 -1.19 -12.67
CA ASP A 92 -18.30 -2.45 -11.99
C ASP A 92 -18.18 -3.65 -12.93
N GLY A 93 -17.79 -4.81 -12.34
CA GLY A 93 -17.66 -6.10 -13.01
C GLY A 93 -16.43 -6.24 -13.90
N PRO A 94 -16.21 -7.46 -14.46
CA PRO A 94 -15.10 -7.76 -15.32
C PRO A 94 -15.16 -7.00 -16.65
N LYS A 95 -13.98 -6.58 -17.15
CA LYS A 95 -13.84 -5.89 -18.42
C LYS A 95 -13.03 -6.73 -19.39
N THR A 96 -13.59 -7.00 -20.56
CA THR A 96 -12.88 -7.71 -21.64
C THR A 96 -12.40 -6.71 -22.68
N VAL A 97 -11.12 -6.75 -22.98
CA VAL A 97 -10.46 -5.88 -23.96
C VAL A 97 -9.76 -6.71 -25.01
N ARG A 98 -9.68 -6.18 -26.22
CA ARG A 98 -9.09 -6.87 -27.36
C ARG A 98 -7.77 -6.23 -27.75
N VAL A 99 -6.77 -7.07 -28.01
CA VAL A 99 -5.47 -6.70 -28.53
C VAL A 99 -5.32 -7.30 -29.93
N GLU A 100 -4.97 -6.47 -30.90
CA GLU A 100 -4.67 -6.89 -32.26
C GLU A 100 -3.35 -6.26 -32.70
N ALA A 101 -2.40 -7.11 -33.08
CA ALA A 101 -1.10 -6.67 -33.58
C ALA A 101 -0.72 -7.46 -34.82
N VAL A 102 -0.06 -6.78 -35.74
CA VAL A 102 0.49 -7.36 -36.98
C VAL A 102 1.97 -6.99 -37.03
N GLY A 103 2.83 -8.01 -37.13
CA GLY A 103 4.28 -7.83 -37.16
C GLY A 103 4.83 -7.24 -38.44
N PRO A 104 6.10 -6.81 -38.43
CA PRO A 104 7.01 -6.94 -37.29
C PRO A 104 6.80 -5.83 -36.24
N CYS A 105 6.54 -6.17 -35.00
CA CYS A 105 6.40 -5.18 -33.92
C CYS A 105 6.56 -5.84 -32.54
N GLU A 106 6.84 -5.01 -31.55
CA GLU A 106 6.75 -5.37 -30.14
C GLU A 106 5.34 -5.03 -29.62
N VAL A 107 4.68 -6.02 -29.00
CA VAL A 107 3.38 -5.86 -28.38
C VAL A 107 3.60 -5.52 -26.92
N THR A 108 3.16 -4.35 -26.52
CA THR A 108 3.24 -3.86 -25.15
C THR A 108 1.85 -3.67 -24.56
N ALA A 109 1.75 -3.46 -23.26
CA ALA A 109 0.49 -3.19 -22.60
C ALA A 109 -0.23 -1.94 -23.15
N GLY A 110 0.51 -1.00 -23.75
CA GLY A 110 -0.04 0.17 -24.45
C GLY A 110 -0.81 -0.14 -25.73
N THR A 111 -0.61 -1.34 -26.34
CA THR A 111 -1.38 -1.78 -27.51
C THR A 111 -2.80 -2.25 -27.15
N ILE A 112 -3.09 -2.44 -25.86
CA ILE A 112 -4.42 -2.79 -25.38
C ILE A 112 -5.36 -1.62 -25.67
N LYS A 113 -6.43 -1.87 -26.39
CA LYS A 113 -7.45 -0.85 -26.65
C LYS A 113 -8.16 -0.53 -25.34
N GLN A 114 -7.77 0.58 -24.73
CA GLN A 114 -8.37 1.06 -23.51
C GLN A 114 -9.79 1.55 -23.80
N GLY A 115 -10.77 1.08 -23.01
CA GLY A 115 -12.09 1.68 -22.96
C GLY A 115 -12.14 2.77 -21.88
N ASP A 116 -13.25 3.50 -21.79
CA ASP A 116 -13.43 4.57 -20.79
C ASP A 116 -13.32 4.07 -19.34
N ASP A 117 -13.53 2.77 -19.12
CA ASP A 117 -13.58 2.15 -17.80
C ASP A 117 -12.29 1.42 -17.39
N LEU A 118 -11.30 1.29 -18.26
CA LEU A 118 -10.03 0.59 -17.99
C LEU A 118 -8.84 1.47 -18.34
N GLU A 119 -7.94 1.68 -17.41
CA GLU A 119 -6.69 2.41 -17.56
C GLU A 119 -5.50 1.49 -17.30
N ILE A 120 -4.51 1.50 -18.21
CA ILE A 120 -3.23 0.79 -18.05
C ILE A 120 -2.18 1.79 -17.58
N LEU A 121 -1.50 1.46 -16.47
CA LEU A 121 -0.54 2.35 -15.81
C LEU A 121 0.92 2.08 -16.19
N ASN A 122 1.19 0.92 -16.83
CA ASN A 122 2.50 0.54 -17.34
C ASN A 122 2.44 0.20 -18.83
N PRO A 123 2.15 1.18 -19.73
CA PRO A 123 1.95 0.94 -21.16
C PRO A 123 3.18 0.35 -21.86
N GLU A 124 4.37 0.56 -21.31
CA GLU A 124 5.65 0.06 -21.84
C GLU A 124 5.91 -1.41 -21.50
N TRP A 125 5.04 -2.03 -20.69
CA TRP A 125 5.22 -3.40 -20.24
C TRP A 125 5.14 -4.37 -21.42
N HIS A 126 6.21 -5.16 -21.63
CA HIS A 126 6.34 -6.11 -22.72
C HIS A 126 5.38 -7.28 -22.57
N ILE A 127 4.72 -7.67 -23.66
CA ILE A 127 3.83 -8.82 -23.72
C ILE A 127 4.36 -9.88 -24.67
N ALA A 128 4.66 -9.50 -25.95
CA ALA A 128 5.13 -10.41 -26.97
C ALA A 128 5.87 -9.67 -28.11
N THR A 129 6.70 -10.38 -28.85
CA THR A 129 7.42 -9.88 -30.04
C THR A 129 6.96 -10.62 -31.29
N LEU A 130 6.45 -9.88 -32.27
CA LEU A 130 5.98 -10.43 -33.54
C LEU A 130 7.05 -10.28 -34.63
N GLY A 131 7.30 -11.37 -35.34
CA GLY A 131 8.13 -11.39 -36.57
C GLY A 131 7.36 -10.93 -37.79
N ASP A 132 8.04 -10.98 -38.97
CA ASP A 132 7.47 -10.55 -40.24
C ASP A 132 6.23 -11.36 -40.62
N GLY A 133 5.13 -10.67 -40.88
CA GLY A 133 3.85 -11.27 -41.28
C GLY A 133 3.08 -12.01 -40.20
N ALA A 134 3.60 -12.07 -38.96
CA ALA A 134 2.90 -12.65 -37.84
C ALA A 134 1.69 -11.79 -37.42
N LYS A 135 0.64 -12.45 -36.99
CA LYS A 135 -0.59 -11.80 -36.46
C LYS A 135 -0.91 -12.37 -35.12
N LEU A 136 -1.10 -11.49 -34.12
CA LEU A 136 -1.55 -11.85 -32.77
C LEU A 136 -2.86 -11.16 -32.48
N VAL A 137 -3.88 -11.95 -32.16
CA VAL A 137 -5.19 -11.47 -31.71
C VAL A 137 -5.51 -12.15 -30.42
N MET A 138 -5.75 -11.35 -29.37
CA MET A 138 -6.12 -11.89 -28.06
C MET A 138 -7.18 -11.02 -27.38
N GLU A 139 -7.98 -11.64 -26.56
CA GLU A 139 -8.95 -11.01 -25.68
C GLU A 139 -8.54 -11.24 -24.23
N LEU A 140 -8.37 -10.15 -23.48
CA LEU A 140 -7.95 -10.16 -22.07
C LEU A 140 -9.14 -9.77 -21.21
N THR A 141 -9.42 -10.57 -20.17
CA THR A 141 -10.44 -10.22 -19.18
C THR A 141 -9.76 -9.77 -17.90
N PHE A 142 -10.04 -8.52 -17.51
CA PHE A 142 -9.60 -7.93 -16.25
C PHE A 142 -10.75 -7.96 -15.25
N ASP A 143 -10.44 -8.22 -13.98
CA ASP A 143 -11.42 -8.19 -12.90
C ASP A 143 -10.82 -7.57 -11.64
N LYS A 144 -11.68 -7.12 -10.74
CA LYS A 144 -11.32 -6.63 -9.40
C LYS A 144 -11.29 -7.80 -8.42
N GLY A 145 -10.28 -7.80 -7.55
CA GLY A 145 -10.18 -8.84 -6.53
C GLY A 145 -9.24 -8.46 -5.40
N ARG A 146 -8.85 -9.46 -4.62
CA ARG A 146 -7.94 -9.30 -3.48
C ARG A 146 -6.94 -10.46 -3.43
N GLY A 147 -5.69 -10.14 -3.06
CA GLY A 147 -4.66 -11.14 -2.85
C GLY A 147 -4.27 -11.91 -4.10
N TYR A 148 -4.21 -13.22 -4.00
CA TYR A 148 -3.84 -14.14 -5.09
C TYR A 148 -4.96 -15.13 -5.35
N VAL A 149 -5.35 -15.29 -6.60
CA VAL A 149 -6.33 -16.28 -7.05
C VAL A 149 -5.67 -17.18 -8.10
N PRO A 150 -5.53 -18.50 -7.83
CA PRO A 150 -4.92 -19.42 -8.78
C PRO A 150 -5.81 -19.66 -10.02
N ALA A 151 -5.18 -20.01 -11.14
CA ALA A 151 -5.83 -20.26 -12.42
C ALA A 151 -6.94 -21.32 -12.34
N GLU A 152 -6.78 -22.34 -11.49
CA GLU A 152 -7.81 -23.37 -11.28
C GLU A 152 -9.14 -22.79 -10.79
N ARG A 153 -9.07 -21.76 -9.94
CA ARG A 153 -10.28 -21.07 -9.44
C ARG A 153 -10.91 -20.22 -10.53
N ASN A 154 -10.11 -19.52 -11.33
CA ASN A 154 -10.59 -18.77 -12.48
C ASN A 154 -11.18 -19.71 -13.54
N LYS A 155 -10.61 -20.92 -13.71
CA LYS A 155 -11.11 -21.95 -14.62
C LYS A 155 -12.53 -22.40 -14.28
N GLN A 156 -12.87 -22.50 -12.99
CA GLN A 156 -14.24 -22.88 -12.57
C GLN A 156 -15.28 -21.91 -13.11
N ALA A 157 -15.00 -20.60 -13.04
CA ALA A 157 -15.88 -19.57 -13.59
C ALA A 157 -16.00 -19.63 -15.13
N LEU A 158 -14.97 -20.08 -15.84
CA LEU A 158 -14.99 -20.27 -17.29
C LEU A 158 -15.78 -21.54 -17.70
N ILE A 159 -15.68 -22.63 -16.93
CA ILE A 159 -16.44 -23.86 -17.15
C ILE A 159 -17.94 -23.57 -17.03
N GLU A 160 -18.36 -22.78 -16.06
CA GLU A 160 -19.76 -22.36 -15.90
C GLU A 160 -20.29 -21.60 -17.12
N LYS A 161 -19.41 -20.89 -17.83
CA LYS A 161 -19.74 -20.15 -19.08
C LYS A 161 -19.60 -20.99 -20.35
N ASN A 162 -19.23 -22.28 -20.25
CA ASN A 162 -18.97 -23.19 -21.39
C ASN A 162 -17.89 -22.65 -22.38
N ASP A 163 -16.93 -21.85 -21.93
CA ASP A 163 -15.85 -21.33 -22.76
C ASP A 163 -14.58 -22.16 -22.60
N ILE A 164 -14.37 -23.10 -23.52
CA ILE A 164 -13.24 -24.04 -23.51
C ILE A 164 -11.98 -23.42 -24.14
N SER A 165 -12.12 -22.39 -24.97
CA SER A 165 -11.01 -21.77 -25.71
C SER A 165 -10.31 -20.66 -24.95
N THR A 166 -10.80 -20.29 -23.77
CA THR A 166 -10.22 -19.26 -22.93
C THR A 166 -9.29 -19.88 -21.89
N LEU A 167 -8.06 -19.41 -21.83
CA LEU A 167 -7.04 -19.85 -20.89
C LEU A 167 -7.18 -19.09 -19.58
N PRO A 168 -7.31 -19.76 -18.43
CA PRO A 168 -7.32 -19.11 -17.13
C PRO A 168 -5.91 -18.63 -16.77
N VAL A 169 -5.82 -17.47 -16.14
CA VAL A 169 -4.55 -16.86 -15.69
C VAL A 169 -4.57 -16.74 -14.17
N ASP A 170 -3.43 -17.02 -13.52
CA ASP A 170 -3.28 -16.70 -12.10
C ASP A 170 -3.36 -15.18 -11.89
N SER A 171 -4.24 -14.75 -11.02
CA SER A 171 -4.49 -13.33 -10.79
C SER A 171 -3.82 -12.84 -9.52
N ILE A 172 -2.88 -11.90 -9.67
CA ILE A 172 -2.20 -11.22 -8.56
C ILE A 172 -2.84 -9.84 -8.42
N TYR A 173 -3.76 -9.69 -7.47
CA TYR A 173 -4.49 -8.44 -7.28
C TYR A 173 -3.77 -7.44 -6.40
N THR A 174 -2.78 -7.89 -5.63
CA THR A 174 -2.08 -7.03 -4.66
C THR A 174 -1.30 -5.92 -5.34
N PRO A 175 -1.61 -4.63 -5.06
CA PRO A 175 -0.87 -3.50 -5.63
C PRO A 175 0.51 -3.32 -5.01
N VAL A 176 0.81 -3.98 -3.89
CA VAL A 176 2.08 -3.88 -3.17
C VAL A 176 3.02 -4.96 -3.64
N LEU A 177 4.11 -4.56 -4.28
CA LEU A 177 5.15 -5.45 -4.80
C LEU A 177 6.09 -5.93 -3.70
N LYS A 178 6.43 -5.04 -2.77
CA LYS A 178 7.37 -5.31 -1.68
C LYS A 178 7.04 -4.44 -0.47
N CYS A 179 7.17 -5.04 0.72
CA CYS A 179 7.06 -4.32 1.98
C CYS A 179 8.11 -4.85 2.96
N ASN A 180 8.92 -3.94 3.49
CA ASN A 180 9.88 -4.24 4.56
C ASN A 180 9.59 -3.38 5.77
N TYR A 181 9.95 -3.87 6.95
CA TYR A 181 9.99 -3.05 8.16
C TYR A 181 11.23 -3.36 8.98
N THR A 182 11.71 -2.35 9.69
CA THR A 182 12.80 -2.46 10.68
C THR A 182 12.35 -1.80 11.96
N VAL A 183 12.80 -2.37 13.08
CA VAL A 183 12.54 -1.84 14.43
C VAL A 183 13.88 -1.55 15.07
N GLU A 184 14.05 -0.32 15.51
CA GLU A 184 15.23 0.17 16.19
C GLU A 184 14.84 0.74 17.55
N ASN A 185 15.76 0.74 18.51
CA ASN A 185 15.51 1.41 19.78
C ASN A 185 15.64 2.93 19.62
N THR A 186 14.73 3.68 20.22
CA THR A 186 14.77 5.14 20.26
C THR A 186 14.74 5.63 21.70
N ARG A 187 15.20 6.87 21.92
CA ARG A 187 15.29 7.48 23.23
C ARG A 187 14.26 8.60 23.37
N VAL A 188 13.49 8.55 24.45
CA VAL A 188 12.60 9.64 24.85
C VAL A 188 13.03 10.13 26.25
N GLY A 189 13.57 11.32 26.32
CA GLY A 189 14.11 11.85 27.56
C GLY A 189 15.25 10.99 28.12
N GLN A 190 15.07 10.38 29.27
CA GLN A 190 16.04 9.49 29.92
C GLN A 190 15.75 7.99 29.66
N ILE A 191 14.61 7.66 29.04
CA ILE A 191 14.20 6.29 28.78
C ILE A 191 14.65 5.90 27.37
N THR A 192 15.34 4.75 27.24
CA THR A 192 15.94 4.26 25.98
C THR A 192 15.21 3.04 25.41
N ASP A 193 14.08 2.65 26.00
CA ASP A 193 13.38 1.38 25.71
C ASP A 193 12.21 1.53 24.75
N TYR A 194 12.10 2.67 24.05
CA TYR A 194 11.07 2.88 23.04
C TYR A 194 11.50 2.30 21.69
N ASP A 195 10.51 1.83 20.91
CA ASP A 195 10.71 1.34 19.56
C ASP A 195 10.53 2.50 18.54
N LYS A 196 11.39 2.47 17.53
CA LYS A 196 11.25 3.23 16.29
C LYS A 196 10.97 2.26 15.17
N LEU A 197 9.78 2.35 14.60
CA LEU A 197 9.35 1.52 13.48
C LEU A 197 9.57 2.27 12.17
N THR A 198 10.34 1.67 11.26
CA THR A 198 10.48 2.14 9.89
C THR A 198 9.81 1.14 8.94
N ILE A 199 8.87 1.61 8.12
CA ILE A 199 8.18 0.80 7.10
C ILE A 199 8.52 1.33 5.72
N GLU A 200 8.91 0.45 4.82
CA GLU A 200 9.17 0.75 3.42
C GLU A 200 8.21 -0.04 2.53
N VAL A 201 7.51 0.66 1.63
CA VAL A 201 6.48 0.08 0.76
C VAL A 201 6.79 0.42 -0.68
N TRP A 202 6.72 -0.58 -1.56
CA TRP A 202 6.82 -0.45 -3.02
C TRP A 202 5.53 -0.93 -3.66
N THR A 203 4.96 -0.11 -4.53
CA THR A 203 3.71 -0.41 -5.24
C THR A 203 3.92 -0.45 -6.76
N ASP A 204 2.97 -1.03 -7.46
CA ASP A 204 2.92 -1.08 -8.92
C ASP A 204 2.48 0.26 -9.58
N GLY A 205 2.04 1.23 -8.77
CA GLY A 205 1.53 2.54 -9.20
C GLY A 205 0.00 2.61 -9.31
N THR A 206 -0.72 1.51 -9.15
CA THR A 206 -2.19 1.54 -9.08
C THR A 206 -2.69 2.25 -7.82
N THR A 207 -1.94 2.12 -6.74
CA THR A 207 -2.19 2.77 -5.44
C THR A 207 -0.88 3.37 -4.95
N SER A 208 -0.91 4.57 -4.40
CA SER A 208 0.28 5.17 -3.79
C SER A 208 0.70 4.43 -2.52
N ALA A 209 2.00 4.46 -2.18
CA ALA A 209 2.52 3.81 -0.97
C ALA A 209 1.84 4.34 0.31
N GLN A 210 1.53 5.64 0.35
CA GLN A 210 0.81 6.27 1.46
C GLN A 210 -0.63 5.77 1.57
N GLU A 211 -1.34 5.69 0.46
CA GLU A 211 -2.71 5.21 0.41
C GLU A 211 -2.79 3.72 0.78
N ALA A 212 -1.88 2.90 0.25
CA ALA A 212 -1.77 1.48 0.58
C ALA A 212 -1.57 1.25 2.09
N LEU A 213 -0.65 2.03 2.72
CA LEU A 213 -0.42 1.95 4.16
C LEU A 213 -1.67 2.36 4.96
N SER A 214 -2.34 3.45 4.57
CA SER A 214 -3.56 3.93 5.22
C SER A 214 -4.71 2.93 5.11
N LEU A 215 -4.92 2.33 3.92
CA LEU A 215 -5.92 1.29 3.72
C LEU A 215 -5.62 0.03 4.54
N SER A 216 -4.35 -0.37 4.64
CA SER A 216 -3.95 -1.53 5.44
C SER A 216 -4.21 -1.31 6.93
N ALA A 217 -3.92 -0.11 7.43
CA ALA A 217 -4.22 0.26 8.81
C ALA A 217 -5.74 0.26 9.07
N ARG A 218 -6.54 0.78 8.14
CA ARG A 218 -7.99 0.77 8.23
C ARG A 218 -8.56 -0.65 8.28
N VAL A 219 -8.05 -1.56 7.43
CA VAL A 219 -8.46 -2.98 7.45
C VAL A 219 -8.18 -3.61 8.82
N LEU A 220 -7.01 -3.34 9.43
CA LEU A 220 -6.69 -3.84 10.76
C LEU A 220 -7.63 -3.24 11.83
N THR A 221 -7.90 -1.95 11.77
CA THR A 221 -8.78 -1.25 12.73
C THR A 221 -10.19 -1.83 12.69
N GLU A 222 -10.77 -2.07 11.51
CA GLU A 222 -12.10 -2.67 11.37
C GLU A 222 -12.16 -4.08 11.98
N HIS A 223 -11.11 -4.89 11.82
CA HIS A 223 -11.06 -6.21 12.45
C HIS A 223 -10.85 -6.13 13.97
N LEU A 224 -10.03 -5.18 14.45
CA LEU A 224 -9.78 -5.00 15.89
C LEU A 224 -11.01 -4.44 16.60
N ASN A 225 -11.82 -3.64 15.94
CA ASN A 225 -13.07 -3.10 16.52
C ASN A 225 -14.05 -4.21 16.94
N LEU A 226 -14.01 -5.39 16.30
CA LEU A 226 -14.80 -6.55 16.71
C LEU A 226 -14.45 -7.00 18.14
N PHE A 227 -13.18 -6.85 18.53
CA PHE A 227 -12.70 -7.21 19.87
C PHE A 227 -12.90 -6.08 20.88
N VAL A 228 -12.77 -4.83 20.44
CA VAL A 228 -13.03 -3.65 21.30
C VAL A 228 -14.49 -3.64 21.78
N ASN A 229 -15.41 -3.97 20.89
CA ASN A 229 -16.86 -4.00 21.17
C ASN A 229 -17.32 -5.22 21.99
N LEU A 230 -16.41 -6.08 22.49
CA LEU A 230 -16.77 -7.17 23.41
C LEU A 230 -17.13 -6.69 24.80
N CYS A 231 -16.67 -5.50 25.22
CA CYS A 231 -16.94 -4.91 26.52
C CYS A 231 -17.12 -3.40 26.39
N ASP A 232 -18.28 -2.90 26.80
CA ASP A 232 -18.63 -1.46 26.69
C ASP A 232 -17.67 -0.59 27.49
N GLU A 233 -17.25 -1.03 28.69
CA GLU A 233 -16.30 -0.29 29.55
C GLU A 233 -14.92 -0.13 28.86
N ALA A 234 -14.48 -1.11 28.09
CA ALA A 234 -13.21 -1.05 27.37
C ALA A 234 -13.28 -0.12 26.13
N ALA A 235 -14.45 -0.02 25.51
CA ALA A 235 -14.67 0.83 24.33
C ALA A 235 -14.63 2.34 24.68
N GLU A 236 -15.01 2.70 25.92
CA GLU A 236 -15.04 4.10 26.40
C GLU A 236 -13.70 4.54 27.03
N THR A 237 -12.73 3.64 27.19
CA THR A 237 -11.45 3.96 27.86
C THR A 237 -10.51 4.64 26.90
N GLU A 238 -10.12 5.88 27.15
CA GLU A 238 -9.03 6.56 26.45
C GLU A 238 -7.68 5.94 26.86
N ILE A 239 -6.93 5.42 25.88
CA ILE A 239 -5.65 4.74 26.10
C ILE A 239 -4.47 5.63 25.70
N MET A 240 -4.62 6.44 24.62
CA MET A 240 -3.57 7.31 24.11
C MET A 240 -3.78 8.75 24.55
N VAL A 241 -2.77 9.33 25.21
CA VAL A 241 -2.76 10.73 25.64
C VAL A 241 -1.87 11.54 24.71
N GLU A 242 -2.36 12.67 24.22
CA GLU A 242 -1.52 13.64 23.52
C GLU A 242 -0.59 14.31 24.52
N THR A 243 0.71 14.21 24.30
CA THR A 243 1.69 14.99 25.05
C THR A 243 1.49 16.46 24.69
N ASP A 244 1.03 17.25 25.62
CA ASP A 244 0.68 18.66 25.41
C ASP A 244 1.96 19.50 25.25
N GLU A 245 2.64 19.38 24.08
CA GLU A 245 3.80 20.22 23.73
C GLU A 245 3.39 21.71 23.76
N LYS A 246 2.11 22.01 23.39
CA LYS A 246 1.55 23.36 23.51
C LYS A 246 1.39 23.83 24.96
N GLY A 247 1.16 22.89 25.89
CA GLY A 247 1.15 23.19 27.31
C GLY A 247 2.54 23.50 27.85
N LYS A 248 3.57 22.80 27.38
CA LYS A 248 4.96 23.07 27.72
C LYS A 248 5.47 24.38 27.10
N GLU A 249 5.17 24.64 25.81
CA GLU A 249 5.50 25.92 25.17
C GLU A 249 4.80 27.09 25.87
N LYS A 250 3.50 26.97 26.17
CA LYS A 250 2.79 27.99 26.97
C LYS A 250 3.35 28.19 28.36
N ALA A 251 3.76 27.09 29.02
CA ALA A 251 4.38 27.18 30.34
C ALA A 251 5.76 27.85 30.28
N LEU A 252 6.53 27.66 29.21
CA LEU A 252 7.81 28.32 28.99
C LEU A 252 7.65 29.79 28.58
N GLU A 253 6.56 30.14 27.89
CA GLU A 253 6.21 31.52 27.53
C GLU A 253 5.56 32.31 28.70
N MET A 254 5.12 31.64 29.77
CA MET A 254 4.58 32.30 30.96
C MET A 254 5.59 33.31 31.53
N THR A 255 5.10 34.49 31.89
CA THR A 255 5.93 35.52 32.50
C THR A 255 6.20 35.20 33.96
N ILE A 256 7.36 35.60 34.48
CA ILE A 256 7.72 35.44 35.92
C ILE A 256 6.75 36.16 36.84
N GLU A 257 5.89 37.07 36.33
CA GLU A 257 4.86 37.79 37.07
C GLU A 257 3.65 36.86 37.42
N GLU A 258 3.40 35.84 36.56
CA GLU A 258 2.30 34.87 36.73
C GLU A 258 2.64 33.70 37.68
N LEU A 259 3.92 33.58 38.08
CA LEU A 259 4.39 32.48 38.95
C LEU A 259 4.16 32.69 40.47
N ASP A 260 3.56 33.82 40.85
CA ASP A 260 3.27 34.14 42.26
C ASP A 260 4.50 34.05 43.19
N LEU A 261 5.67 34.44 42.68
CA LEU A 261 6.94 34.35 43.38
C LEU A 261 7.03 35.39 44.54
N SER A 262 7.85 35.08 45.54
CA SER A 262 8.14 36.03 46.59
C SER A 262 8.76 37.31 45.99
N VAL A 263 8.46 38.48 46.54
CA VAL A 263 8.97 39.80 46.10
C VAL A 263 10.51 39.80 45.97
N ARG A 264 11.20 39.01 46.79
CA ARG A 264 12.65 38.94 46.81
C ARG A 264 13.16 38.09 45.60
N SER A 265 12.51 36.96 45.32
CA SER A 265 12.84 36.08 44.19
C SER A 265 12.54 36.77 42.85
N PHE A 266 11.37 37.41 42.75
CA PHE A 266 10.97 38.21 41.59
C PHE A 266 11.98 39.33 41.23
N ASN A 267 12.40 40.11 42.23
CA ASN A 267 13.36 41.18 42.03
C ASN A 267 14.76 40.67 41.62
N CYS A 268 15.18 39.50 42.12
CA CYS A 268 16.43 38.87 41.73
C CYS A 268 16.40 38.43 40.24
N LEU A 269 15.33 37.77 39.80
CA LEU A 269 15.16 37.28 38.44
C LEU A 269 15.05 38.47 37.43
N LYS A 270 14.31 39.53 37.78
CA LYS A 270 14.16 40.73 36.96
C LYS A 270 15.47 41.51 36.83
N ARG A 271 16.34 41.54 37.86
CA ARG A 271 17.68 42.11 37.81
C ARG A 271 18.63 41.25 36.97
N ALA A 272 18.43 39.97 36.85
CA ALA A 272 19.19 39.06 36.00
C ALA A 272 18.74 39.08 34.54
N GLY A 273 17.67 39.84 34.19
CA GLY A 273 17.14 39.98 32.83
C GLY A 273 16.24 38.82 32.41
N ILE A 274 15.82 37.96 33.34
CA ILE A 274 14.94 36.80 33.10
C ILE A 274 13.49 37.31 33.17
N ASN A 275 12.74 37.18 32.07
CA ASN A 275 11.35 37.65 31.97
C ASN A 275 10.32 36.51 31.80
N THR A 276 10.73 35.37 31.27
CA THR A 276 9.88 34.21 31.02
C THR A 276 10.37 33.00 31.78
N VAL A 277 9.52 31.98 31.93
CA VAL A 277 9.88 30.70 32.51
C VAL A 277 10.92 29.98 31.65
N GLY A 278 10.91 30.22 30.34
CA GLY A 278 11.89 29.64 29.40
C GLY A 278 13.30 30.24 29.52
N ASP A 279 13.45 31.42 30.19
CA ASP A 279 14.72 32.07 30.44
C ASP A 279 15.39 31.58 31.74
N LEU A 280 14.68 30.82 32.56
CA LEU A 280 15.14 30.21 33.84
C LEU A 280 15.98 28.97 33.62
#